data_307cbbc0c251dbd917f4c11bff43853b
#
_entry.id   307cbbc0c251dbd917f4c11bff43853b
#
_cell.length_a   1.000
_cell.length_b   1.000
_cell.length_c   1.000
_cell.angle_alpha   90.00
_cell.angle_beta   90.00
_cell.angle_gamma   90.00
#
_symmetry.space_group_name_H-M   'P 1'
#
loop_
_entity.id
_entity.type
_entity.pdbx_description
1 polymer ?
#
loop_
_entity_poly.entity_id
_entity_poly.type
_entity_poly.pdbx_seq_one_letter_code
_entity_poly.pdbx_strand_id
1 'polypeptide(L)'
;MTQQMRPSLDDPRVAIPAESTWYEPAPIPQTERQAEFLTLREGEMFVNMGPQHPSTHGVLRVIIKVNGEKVVDLDPVLGYLHRGVEKLCENADYHQAICYTDPLEYVSSLFCEAAPVAAFEKLMDVEVPRRAQYIRVLTMELNRIASHTLFQGWMALDLGGITPILWAFIERDEIVDMLAALTGQKLLYNYYRIGGVNGDLNHEFMSRLGTWMSRAAAQIDSNLALINENEIFVR
;
A
#
# COMPACT_ATOMS: atom_id res chain seq x y z
N MET A 1 10.84 -25.07 30.67
CA MET A 1 10.51 -23.93 29.82
C MET A 1 11.53 -22.82 30.06
N THR A 2 12.58 -22.80 29.28
CA THR A 2 13.67 -21.81 29.40
C THR A 2 13.28 -20.62 28.51
N GLN A 3 12.87 -19.53 29.14
CA GLN A 3 12.78 -18.22 28.46
C GLN A 3 14.17 -17.87 27.94
N GLN A 4 14.38 -17.92 26.65
CA GLN A 4 15.53 -17.27 26.03
C GLN A 4 15.33 -15.76 26.19
N MET A 5 16.02 -15.17 27.16
CA MET A 5 16.14 -13.72 27.28
C MET A 5 16.73 -13.17 25.98
N ARG A 6 16.06 -12.19 25.38
CA ARG A 6 16.65 -11.41 24.30
C ARG A 6 17.92 -10.73 24.84
N PRO A 7 19.06 -10.77 24.14
CA PRO A 7 20.24 -10.06 24.57
C PRO A 7 19.93 -8.57 24.72
N SER A 8 20.40 -7.97 25.81
CA SER A 8 20.30 -6.51 26.01
C SER A 8 21.20 -5.78 25.01
N LEU A 9 20.90 -4.54 24.71
CA LEU A 9 21.74 -3.69 23.85
C LEU A 9 23.18 -3.51 24.41
N ASP A 10 23.39 -3.83 25.69
CA ASP A 10 24.68 -3.81 26.38
C ASP A 10 25.41 -5.15 26.33
N ASP A 11 24.89 -6.16 25.62
CA ASP A 11 25.55 -7.46 25.46
C ASP A 11 26.77 -7.29 24.55
N PRO A 12 28.00 -7.55 25.05
CA PRO A 12 29.22 -7.36 24.26
C PRO A 12 29.29 -8.25 23.00
N ARG A 13 28.37 -9.20 22.86
CA ARG A 13 28.20 -10.01 21.64
C ARG A 13 27.36 -9.29 20.59
N VAL A 14 26.67 -8.21 20.95
CA VAL A 14 26.00 -7.26 20.04
C VAL A 14 26.96 -6.08 19.84
N ALA A 15 28.20 -6.35 19.45
CA ALA A 15 29.14 -5.32 19.09
C ALA A 15 28.66 -4.66 17.79
N ILE A 16 27.96 -3.52 17.94
CA ILE A 16 27.89 -2.55 16.87
C ILE A 16 29.34 -2.09 16.64
N PRO A 17 29.96 -2.28 15.47
CA PRO A 17 31.30 -1.78 15.23
C PRO A 17 31.32 -0.28 15.55
N ALA A 18 32.24 0.15 16.42
CA ALA A 18 32.37 1.55 16.81
C ALA A 18 32.76 2.49 15.65
N GLU A 19 33.15 1.93 14.55
CA GLU A 19 33.26 2.57 13.25
C GLU A 19 32.20 1.91 12.34
N SER A 20 30.95 2.39 12.42
CA SER A 20 30.09 2.27 11.27
C SER A 20 30.76 3.10 10.17
N THR A 21 31.60 2.47 9.39
CA THR A 21 31.86 2.94 8.05
C THR A 21 30.48 2.87 7.39
N TRP A 22 29.77 4.00 7.47
CA TRP A 22 28.59 4.19 6.66
C TRP A 22 29.01 3.79 5.27
N TYR A 23 28.38 2.76 4.73
CA TYR A 23 28.59 2.34 3.38
C TYR A 23 28.38 3.59 2.52
N GLU A 24 29.46 4.24 2.11
CA GLU A 24 29.39 5.20 1.03
C GLU A 24 29.00 4.37 -0.19
N PRO A 25 27.77 4.48 -0.65
CA PRO A 25 27.39 3.75 -1.85
C PRO A 25 28.35 4.23 -2.93
N ALA A 26 29.00 3.28 -3.59
CA ALA A 26 29.81 3.60 -4.77
C ALA A 26 28.97 4.53 -5.64
N PRO A 27 29.53 5.65 -6.14
CA PRO A 27 28.76 6.61 -6.91
C PRO A 27 28.09 5.84 -8.04
N ILE A 28 26.76 5.83 -8.02
CA ILE A 28 25.95 5.17 -9.06
C ILE A 28 26.41 5.80 -10.37
N PRO A 29 26.92 5.02 -11.33
CA PRO A 29 27.37 5.55 -12.61
C PRO A 29 26.22 6.36 -13.19
N GLN A 30 26.41 7.66 -13.39
CA GLN A 30 25.41 8.49 -14.02
C GLN A 30 25.17 7.93 -15.42
N THR A 31 23.96 7.45 -15.68
CA THR A 31 23.58 7.03 -17.01
C THR A 31 23.60 8.26 -17.94
N GLU A 32 23.80 8.07 -19.23
CA GLU A 32 23.72 9.16 -20.22
C GLU A 32 22.41 9.95 -20.08
N ARG A 33 21.31 9.25 -19.76
CA ARG A 33 20.01 9.86 -19.47
C ARG A 33 20.05 10.79 -18.25
N GLN A 34 20.73 10.42 -17.17
CA GLN A 34 20.85 11.27 -15.98
C GLN A 34 21.68 12.53 -16.26
N ALA A 35 22.76 12.41 -17.06
CA ALA A 35 23.55 13.55 -17.49
C ALA A 35 22.74 14.49 -18.38
N GLU A 36 21.94 13.97 -19.30
CA GLU A 36 21.02 14.75 -20.14
C GLU A 36 19.94 15.43 -19.32
N PHE A 37 19.35 14.72 -18.36
CA PHE A 37 18.34 15.28 -17.45
C PHE A 37 18.91 16.46 -16.66
N LEU A 38 20.13 16.38 -16.15
CA LEU A 38 20.77 17.44 -15.35
C LEU A 38 21.20 18.65 -16.17
N THR A 39 21.21 18.55 -17.50
CA THR A 39 21.57 19.68 -18.39
C THR A 39 20.36 20.56 -18.65
N LEU A 40 20.41 21.82 -18.22
CA LEU A 40 19.37 22.81 -18.48
C LEU A 40 19.62 23.55 -19.79
N ARG A 41 18.57 23.72 -20.57
CA ARG A 41 18.54 24.60 -21.74
C ARG A 41 18.01 25.99 -21.36
N GLU A 42 18.12 26.94 -22.24
CA GLU A 42 17.61 28.29 -22.01
C GLU A 42 16.08 28.27 -21.72
N GLY A 43 15.69 28.89 -20.63
CA GLY A 43 14.29 28.93 -20.16
C GLY A 43 13.84 27.70 -19.37
N GLU A 44 14.70 26.67 -19.21
CA GLU A 44 14.39 25.52 -18.38
C GLU A 44 14.79 25.74 -16.92
N MET A 45 14.01 25.14 -15.99
CA MET A 45 14.32 25.11 -14.56
C MET A 45 13.91 23.78 -13.93
N PHE A 46 14.53 23.46 -12.80
CA PHE A 46 14.09 22.34 -11.98
C PHE A 46 13.10 22.78 -10.90
N VAL A 47 12.04 21.99 -10.75
CA VAL A 47 11.06 22.14 -9.68
C VAL A 47 10.98 20.84 -8.91
N ASN A 48 11.13 20.88 -7.58
CA ASN A 48 10.91 19.72 -6.73
C ASN A 48 9.43 19.64 -6.34
N MET A 49 8.76 18.57 -6.73
CA MET A 49 7.43 18.22 -6.26
C MET A 49 7.55 17.13 -5.20
N GLY A 50 7.24 17.49 -3.94
CA GLY A 50 7.35 16.59 -2.79
C GLY A 50 8.76 16.56 -2.14
N PRO A 51 8.94 15.75 -1.08
CA PRO A 51 7.94 14.82 -0.51
C PRO A 51 6.71 15.50 0.12
N GLN A 52 6.85 16.71 0.67
CA GLN A 52 5.72 17.48 1.19
C GLN A 52 5.05 18.26 0.06
N HIS A 53 3.97 17.71 -0.47
CA HIS A 53 3.16 18.34 -1.52
C HIS A 53 1.77 17.68 -1.52
N PRO A 54 0.67 18.40 -1.78
CA PRO A 54 -0.68 17.82 -1.79
C PRO A 54 -0.84 16.62 -2.72
N SER A 55 -0.19 16.63 -3.88
CA SER A 55 -0.30 15.58 -4.91
C SER A 55 0.74 14.45 -4.79
N THR A 56 1.52 14.40 -3.71
CA THR A 56 2.57 13.37 -3.54
C THR A 56 2.21 12.28 -2.54
N HIS A 57 0.98 12.30 -2.03
CA HIS A 57 0.45 11.31 -1.08
C HIS A 57 1.38 11.04 0.12
N GLY A 58 2.13 12.07 0.54
CA GLY A 58 2.97 12.10 1.73
C GLY A 58 4.47 11.91 1.47
N VAL A 59 4.90 11.05 0.55
CA VAL A 59 6.33 10.67 0.45
C VAL A 59 6.91 10.61 -0.97
N LEU A 60 6.09 10.74 -2.00
CA LEU A 60 6.61 10.77 -3.36
C LEU A 60 7.40 12.07 -3.58
N ARG A 61 8.60 11.95 -4.13
CA ARG A 61 9.38 13.09 -4.62
C ARG A 61 9.66 12.92 -6.10
N VAL A 62 9.34 13.95 -6.87
CA VAL A 62 9.66 14.02 -8.30
C VAL A 62 10.41 15.30 -8.57
N ILE A 63 11.55 15.19 -9.23
CA ILE A 63 12.24 16.36 -9.78
C ILE A 63 11.72 16.57 -11.19
N ILE A 64 11.06 17.69 -11.41
CA ILE A 64 10.45 18.03 -12.69
C ILE A 64 11.31 19.07 -13.37
N LYS A 65 11.65 18.84 -14.65
CA LYS A 65 12.26 19.84 -15.53
C LYS A 65 11.13 20.52 -16.29
N VAL A 66 11.03 21.84 -16.16
CA VAL A 66 9.99 22.64 -16.81
C VAL A 66 10.57 23.74 -17.67
N ASN A 67 9.84 24.11 -18.73
CA ASN A 67 10.05 25.32 -19.50
C ASN A 67 8.77 26.16 -19.47
N GLY A 68 8.77 27.19 -18.65
CA GLY A 68 7.55 27.88 -18.25
C GLY A 68 6.63 26.92 -17.50
N GLU A 69 5.40 26.74 -17.98
CA GLU A 69 4.41 25.82 -17.40
C GLU A 69 4.43 24.40 -18.02
N LYS A 70 5.29 24.20 -19.03
CA LYS A 70 5.36 22.93 -19.74
C LYS A 70 6.39 21.99 -19.09
N VAL A 71 5.96 20.80 -18.71
CA VAL A 71 6.86 19.72 -18.27
C VAL A 71 7.66 19.22 -19.47
N VAL A 72 8.98 19.25 -19.37
CA VAL A 72 9.90 18.79 -20.40
C VAL A 72 10.40 17.39 -20.10
N ASP A 73 10.73 17.13 -18.82
CA ASP A 73 11.22 15.83 -18.35
C ASP A 73 10.99 15.69 -16.85
N LEU A 74 11.10 14.47 -16.31
CA LEU A 74 10.94 14.19 -14.89
C LEU A 74 11.85 13.07 -14.41
N ASP A 75 12.27 13.15 -13.15
CA ASP A 75 13.04 12.13 -12.46
C ASP A 75 12.41 11.80 -11.09
N PRO A 76 11.83 10.59 -10.91
CA PRO A 76 11.27 10.18 -9.63
C PRO A 76 12.39 9.75 -8.67
N VAL A 77 12.43 10.39 -7.49
CA VAL A 77 13.39 10.07 -6.44
C VAL A 77 12.80 9.00 -5.52
N LEU A 78 13.26 7.77 -5.67
CA LEU A 78 12.82 6.63 -4.87
C LEU A 78 13.60 6.56 -3.56
N GLY A 79 12.99 5.92 -2.53
CA GLY A 79 13.66 5.62 -1.26
C GLY A 79 13.01 6.23 -0.02
N TYR A 80 12.16 7.24 -0.13
CA TYR A 80 11.52 7.85 1.05
C TYR A 80 10.61 6.88 1.83
N LEU A 81 10.12 5.83 1.18
CA LEU A 81 9.31 4.78 1.78
C LEU A 81 10.08 3.45 1.88
N HIS A 82 11.39 3.45 1.71
CA HIS A 82 12.20 2.24 1.85
C HIS A 82 12.30 1.85 3.32
N ARG A 83 11.65 0.75 3.69
CA ARG A 83 11.55 0.25 5.07
C ARG A 83 12.49 -0.90 5.38
N GLY A 84 13.32 -1.33 4.43
CA GLY A 84 14.21 -2.48 4.57
C GLY A 84 13.47 -3.81 4.77
N VAL A 85 12.28 -3.97 4.15
CA VAL A 85 11.37 -5.10 4.38
C VAL A 85 12.04 -6.42 4.10
N GLU A 86 12.82 -6.53 3.04
CA GLU A 86 13.53 -7.76 2.66
C GLU A 86 14.49 -8.19 3.78
N LYS A 87 15.24 -7.24 4.33
CA LYS A 87 16.19 -7.53 5.43
C LYS A 87 15.49 -7.84 6.75
N LEU A 88 14.35 -7.21 7.01
CA LEU A 88 13.53 -7.54 8.16
C LEU A 88 12.97 -8.96 8.05
N CYS A 89 12.50 -9.36 6.87
CA CYS A 89 11.99 -10.71 6.62
C CYS A 89 13.07 -11.78 6.75
N GLU A 90 14.32 -11.52 6.35
CA GLU A 90 15.43 -12.44 6.57
C GLU A 90 15.69 -12.77 8.06
N ASN A 91 15.40 -11.83 8.94
CA ASN A 91 15.60 -11.97 10.38
C ASN A 91 14.34 -12.41 11.15
N ALA A 92 13.25 -12.65 10.43
CA ALA A 92 11.94 -12.99 11.00
C ALA A 92 11.56 -14.43 10.67
N ASP A 93 10.68 -15.04 11.46
CA ASP A 93 9.98 -16.25 11.05
C ASP A 93 8.86 -15.94 10.02
N TYR A 94 8.32 -16.97 9.38
CA TYR A 94 7.30 -16.81 8.33
C TYR A 94 6.03 -16.09 8.82
N HIS A 95 5.62 -16.29 10.08
CA HIS A 95 4.45 -15.58 10.63
C HIS A 95 4.74 -14.11 10.88
N GLN A 96 5.94 -13.79 11.35
CA GLN A 96 6.37 -12.39 11.53
C GLN A 96 6.57 -11.69 10.20
N ALA A 97 7.07 -12.40 9.17
CA ALA A 97 7.29 -11.85 7.84
C ALA A 97 5.98 -11.35 7.20
N ILE A 98 4.84 -12.02 7.43
CA ILE A 98 3.53 -11.59 6.94
C ILE A 98 3.20 -10.16 7.44
N CYS A 99 3.50 -9.86 8.70
CA CYS A 99 3.24 -8.54 9.27
C CYS A 99 4.05 -7.41 8.60
N TYR A 100 5.19 -7.71 8.01
CA TYR A 100 5.99 -6.72 7.28
C TYR A 100 5.48 -6.47 5.86
N THR A 101 4.78 -7.43 5.29
CA THR A 101 4.22 -7.30 3.93
C THR A 101 2.89 -6.55 3.90
N ASP A 102 2.10 -6.63 4.96
CA ASP A 102 0.80 -5.98 5.10
C ASP A 102 0.82 -4.48 4.72
N PRO A 103 1.75 -3.65 5.22
CA PRO A 103 1.82 -2.23 4.87
C PRO A 103 2.62 -1.93 3.58
N LEU A 104 2.91 -2.89 2.72
CA LEU A 104 3.53 -2.62 1.41
C LEU A 104 2.59 -1.83 0.49
N GLU A 105 1.31 -2.18 0.54
CA GLU A 105 0.24 -1.43 -0.08
C GLU A 105 -0.93 -1.35 0.93
N TYR A 106 -0.95 -0.30 1.75
CA TYR A 106 -1.85 -0.16 2.89
C TYR A 106 -3.33 0.02 2.50
N VAL A 107 -3.64 0.31 1.25
CA VAL A 107 -5.03 0.44 0.76
C VAL A 107 -5.60 -0.92 0.38
N SER A 108 -4.75 -1.88 0.00
CA SER A 108 -5.13 -3.25 -0.36
C SER A 108 -4.29 -4.31 0.39
N SER A 109 -4.12 -4.14 1.70
CA SER A 109 -3.22 -4.92 2.53
C SER A 109 -3.47 -6.43 2.50
N LEU A 110 -4.72 -6.88 2.36
CA LEU A 110 -5.04 -8.30 2.24
C LEU A 110 -4.40 -8.97 1.01
N PHE A 111 -4.17 -8.23 -0.08
CA PHE A 111 -3.40 -8.77 -1.21
C PHE A 111 -1.92 -8.91 -0.89
N CYS A 112 -1.38 -7.97 -0.13
CA CYS A 112 0.00 -8.02 0.33
C CYS A 112 0.25 -9.18 1.31
N GLU A 113 -0.76 -9.55 2.12
CA GLU A 113 -0.71 -10.75 2.96
C GLU A 113 -0.87 -12.04 2.13
N ALA A 114 -1.77 -12.04 1.14
CA ALA A 114 -2.09 -13.23 0.38
C ALA A 114 -0.89 -13.79 -0.39
N ALA A 115 -0.06 -12.92 -0.95
CA ALA A 115 1.07 -13.32 -1.78
C ALA A 115 2.13 -14.14 -0.99
N PRO A 116 2.70 -13.64 0.13
CA PRO A 116 3.67 -14.41 0.91
C PRO A 116 3.04 -15.63 1.56
N VAL A 117 1.79 -15.56 2.05
CA VAL A 117 1.11 -16.71 2.63
C VAL A 117 0.98 -17.84 1.62
N ALA A 118 0.54 -17.54 0.39
CA ALA A 118 0.44 -18.54 -0.67
C ALA A 118 1.81 -19.12 -1.08
N ALA A 119 2.86 -18.29 -1.06
CA ALA A 119 4.23 -18.74 -1.34
C ALA A 119 4.74 -19.69 -0.25
N PHE A 120 4.50 -19.36 1.01
CA PHE A 120 4.88 -20.22 2.14
C PHE A 120 4.10 -21.53 2.15
N GLU A 121 2.78 -21.49 1.90
CA GLU A 121 1.95 -22.68 1.80
C GLU A 121 2.44 -23.61 0.69
N LYS A 122 2.78 -23.07 -0.47
CA LYS A 122 3.34 -23.84 -1.57
C LYS A 122 4.72 -24.43 -1.24
N LEU A 123 5.57 -23.67 -0.54
CA LEU A 123 6.90 -24.14 -0.12
C LEU A 123 6.82 -25.27 0.91
N MET A 124 5.84 -25.20 1.80
CA MET A 124 5.65 -26.14 2.91
C MET A 124 4.69 -27.29 2.57
N ASP A 125 4.13 -27.30 1.37
CA ASP A 125 3.11 -28.25 0.90
C ASP A 125 1.89 -28.34 1.84
N VAL A 126 1.39 -27.18 2.28
CA VAL A 126 0.25 -27.06 3.20
C VAL A 126 -1.04 -26.90 2.40
N GLU A 127 -1.99 -27.81 2.63
CA GLU A 127 -3.34 -27.67 2.07
C GLU A 127 -4.19 -26.68 2.89
N VAL A 128 -4.80 -25.73 2.18
CA VAL A 128 -5.71 -24.74 2.76
C VAL A 128 -7.14 -25.29 2.73
N PRO A 129 -7.87 -25.34 3.85
CA PRO A 129 -9.27 -25.77 3.87
C PRO A 129 -10.13 -24.93 2.91
N ARG A 130 -11.06 -25.58 2.19
CA ARG A 130 -11.91 -24.94 1.19
C ARG A 130 -12.66 -23.73 1.74
N ARG A 131 -13.14 -23.79 2.99
CA ARG A 131 -13.79 -22.67 3.65
C ARG A 131 -12.88 -21.44 3.78
N ALA A 132 -11.63 -21.65 4.20
CA ALA A 132 -10.64 -20.57 4.32
C ALA A 132 -10.32 -19.94 2.95
N GLN A 133 -10.26 -20.74 1.88
CA GLN A 133 -10.07 -20.22 0.52
C GLN A 133 -11.22 -19.29 0.12
N TYR A 134 -12.48 -19.65 0.36
CA TYR A 134 -13.62 -18.77 0.09
C TYR A 134 -13.61 -17.50 0.94
N ILE A 135 -13.24 -17.59 2.22
CA ILE A 135 -13.10 -16.42 3.10
C ILE A 135 -12.03 -15.46 2.56
N ARG A 136 -10.88 -16.00 2.15
CA ARG A 136 -9.81 -15.18 1.54
C ARG A 136 -10.29 -14.46 0.29
N VAL A 137 -10.95 -15.16 -0.63
CA VAL A 137 -11.49 -14.55 -1.85
C VAL A 137 -12.48 -13.45 -1.51
N LEU A 138 -13.44 -13.73 -0.62
CA LEU A 138 -14.45 -12.75 -0.21
C LEU A 138 -13.82 -11.47 0.37
N THR A 139 -12.89 -11.64 1.30
CA THR A 139 -12.24 -10.49 1.97
C THR A 139 -11.30 -9.74 1.05
N MET A 140 -10.59 -10.43 0.15
CA MET A 140 -9.79 -9.79 -0.90
C MET A 140 -10.65 -8.95 -1.85
N GLU A 141 -11.78 -9.47 -2.31
CA GLU A 141 -12.64 -8.72 -3.24
C GLU A 141 -13.29 -7.51 -2.56
N LEU A 142 -13.68 -7.61 -1.30
CA LEU A 142 -14.11 -6.44 -0.53
C LEU A 142 -12.99 -5.40 -0.42
N ASN A 143 -11.77 -5.84 -0.11
CA ASN A 143 -10.62 -4.95 -0.02
C ASN A 143 -10.28 -4.34 -1.40
N ARG A 144 -10.44 -5.09 -2.50
CA ARG A 144 -10.30 -4.59 -3.87
C ARG A 144 -11.31 -3.48 -4.16
N ILE A 145 -12.58 -3.68 -3.83
CA ILE A 145 -13.62 -2.66 -4.04
C ILE A 145 -13.26 -1.39 -3.24
N ALA A 146 -12.88 -1.53 -1.96
CA ALA A 146 -12.45 -0.40 -1.13
C ALA A 146 -11.24 0.35 -1.72
N SER A 147 -10.26 -0.37 -2.26
CA SER A 147 -9.09 0.20 -2.91
C SER A 147 -9.43 0.93 -4.21
N HIS A 148 -10.22 0.30 -5.07
CA HIS A 148 -10.61 0.89 -6.36
C HIS A 148 -11.50 2.12 -6.20
N THR A 149 -12.42 2.09 -5.24
CA THR A 149 -13.27 3.24 -4.92
C THR A 149 -12.43 4.42 -4.47
N LEU A 150 -11.44 4.17 -3.61
CA LEU A 150 -10.50 5.22 -3.18
C LEU A 150 -9.65 5.74 -4.33
N PHE A 151 -9.11 4.86 -5.18
CA PHE A 151 -8.34 5.24 -6.35
C PHE A 151 -9.12 6.21 -7.27
N GLN A 152 -10.37 5.88 -7.58
CA GLN A 152 -11.23 6.73 -8.40
C GLN A 152 -11.44 8.11 -7.76
N GLY A 153 -11.68 8.16 -6.46
CA GLY A 153 -11.83 9.40 -5.70
C GLY A 153 -10.56 10.26 -5.75
N TRP A 154 -9.39 9.66 -5.53
CA TRP A 154 -8.11 10.37 -5.60
C TRP A 154 -7.78 10.87 -6.99
N MET A 155 -8.02 10.06 -8.02
CA MET A 155 -7.82 10.48 -9.41
C MET A 155 -8.69 11.71 -9.74
N ALA A 156 -9.95 11.68 -9.32
CA ALA A 156 -10.84 12.81 -9.50
C ALA A 156 -10.36 14.06 -8.75
N LEU A 157 -9.85 13.91 -7.52
CA LEU A 157 -9.30 15.01 -6.74
C LEU A 157 -8.07 15.64 -7.41
N ASP A 158 -7.15 14.84 -7.91
CA ASP A 158 -5.94 15.31 -8.61
C ASP A 158 -6.28 16.10 -9.89
N LEU A 159 -7.42 15.77 -10.52
CA LEU A 159 -7.98 16.50 -11.66
C LEU A 159 -8.87 17.70 -11.26
N GLY A 160 -9.01 17.99 -9.95
CA GLY A 160 -9.73 19.15 -9.44
C GLY A 160 -11.17 18.86 -8.96
N GLY A 161 -11.63 17.62 -8.99
CA GLY A 161 -12.96 17.20 -8.53
C GLY A 161 -12.98 16.68 -7.09
N ILE A 162 -13.37 17.50 -6.11
CA ILE A 162 -13.34 17.12 -4.69
C ILE A 162 -14.52 16.21 -4.27
N THR A 163 -15.68 16.32 -4.91
CA THR A 163 -16.89 15.59 -4.50
C THR A 163 -16.75 14.08 -4.60
N PRO A 164 -16.18 13.50 -5.69
CA PRO A 164 -16.04 12.05 -5.83
C PRO A 164 -15.24 11.39 -4.71
N ILE A 165 -14.18 12.04 -4.19
CA ILE A 165 -13.39 11.46 -3.10
C ILE A 165 -14.19 11.39 -1.79
N LEU A 166 -15.01 12.37 -1.49
CA LEU A 166 -15.85 12.36 -0.28
C LEU A 166 -16.86 11.20 -0.33
N TRP A 167 -17.46 10.95 -1.48
CA TRP A 167 -18.38 9.83 -1.69
C TRP A 167 -17.65 8.48 -1.65
N ALA A 168 -16.46 8.42 -2.24
CA ALA A 168 -15.59 7.25 -2.20
C ALA A 168 -15.26 6.84 -0.76
N PHE A 169 -14.98 7.80 0.13
CA PHE A 169 -14.71 7.52 1.53
C PHE A 169 -15.92 6.97 2.29
N ILE A 170 -17.14 7.39 1.97
CA ILE A 170 -18.35 6.85 2.57
C ILE A 170 -18.47 5.34 2.30
N GLU A 171 -18.34 4.94 1.04
CA GLU A 171 -18.42 3.54 0.65
C GLU A 171 -17.26 2.70 1.21
N ARG A 172 -16.06 3.27 1.15
CA ARG A 172 -14.86 2.63 1.68
C ARG A 172 -14.97 2.39 3.18
N ASP A 173 -15.46 3.36 3.94
CA ASP A 173 -15.54 3.28 5.41
C ASP A 173 -16.46 2.12 5.86
N GLU A 174 -17.55 1.87 5.15
CA GLU A 174 -18.41 0.72 5.43
C GLU A 174 -17.73 -0.62 5.21
N ILE A 175 -16.95 -0.75 4.12
CA ILE A 175 -16.17 -1.97 3.85
C ILE A 175 -15.09 -2.15 4.93
N VAL A 176 -14.40 -1.07 5.28
CA VAL A 176 -13.37 -1.07 6.32
C VAL A 176 -13.96 -1.44 7.68
N ASP A 177 -15.15 -0.96 8.01
CA ASP A 177 -15.86 -1.33 9.25
C ASP A 177 -16.28 -2.80 9.26
N MET A 178 -16.71 -3.36 8.13
CA MET A 178 -16.98 -4.79 8.02
C MET A 178 -15.70 -5.62 8.23
N LEU A 179 -14.60 -5.23 7.59
CA LEU A 179 -13.32 -5.89 7.77
C LEU A 179 -12.79 -5.75 9.20
N ALA A 180 -13.00 -4.59 9.83
CA ALA A 180 -12.63 -4.36 11.23
C ALA A 180 -13.46 -5.24 12.19
N ALA A 181 -14.75 -5.46 11.94
CA ALA A 181 -15.57 -6.37 12.72
C ALA A 181 -15.10 -7.84 12.62
N LEU A 182 -14.42 -8.19 11.53
CA LEU A 182 -13.87 -9.52 11.30
C LEU A 182 -12.45 -9.68 11.86
N THR A 183 -11.60 -8.67 11.68
CA THR A 183 -10.16 -8.76 11.93
C THR A 183 -9.71 -8.02 13.18
N GLY A 184 -10.52 -7.10 13.69
CA GLY A 184 -10.18 -6.18 14.78
C GLY A 184 -9.38 -4.94 14.34
N GLN A 185 -9.08 -4.78 13.05
CA GLN A 185 -8.22 -3.74 12.50
C GLN A 185 -8.91 -3.00 11.34
N LYS A 186 -8.71 -1.68 11.26
CA LYS A 186 -9.31 -0.84 10.19
C LYS A 186 -8.41 -0.64 8.96
N LEU A 187 -7.15 -0.97 9.01
CA LEU A 187 -6.21 -0.66 7.93
C LEU A 187 -5.28 -1.83 7.56
N LEU A 188 -4.51 -2.31 8.51
CA LEU A 188 -3.56 -3.42 8.33
C LEU A 188 -4.16 -4.63 9.02
N TYR A 189 -4.74 -5.54 8.26
CA TYR A 189 -5.66 -6.54 8.80
C TYR A 189 -4.97 -7.72 9.47
N ASN A 190 -3.79 -8.11 8.98
CA ASN A 190 -3.02 -9.25 9.49
C ASN A 190 -3.91 -10.48 9.74
N TYR A 191 -4.75 -10.79 8.75
CA TYR A 191 -5.84 -11.75 8.89
C TYR A 191 -5.51 -13.12 8.32
N TYR A 192 -4.68 -13.18 7.27
CA TYR A 192 -4.31 -14.46 6.68
C TYR A 192 -3.22 -15.14 7.49
N ARG A 193 -3.31 -16.46 7.55
CA ARG A 193 -2.34 -17.34 8.24
C ARG A 193 -1.96 -18.46 7.31
N ILE A 194 -0.77 -19.00 7.47
CA ILE A 194 -0.34 -20.19 6.76
C ILE A 194 -1.31 -21.32 7.13
N GLY A 195 -1.95 -21.90 6.11
CA GLY A 195 -2.97 -22.94 6.26
C GLY A 195 -4.40 -22.42 6.48
N GLY A 196 -4.64 -21.09 6.45
CA GLY A 196 -6.00 -20.58 6.59
C GLY A 196 -6.13 -19.10 6.88
N VAL A 197 -7.04 -18.75 7.78
CA VAL A 197 -7.35 -17.39 8.25
C VAL A 197 -7.38 -17.36 9.78
N ASN A 198 -7.23 -16.17 10.34
CA ASN A 198 -7.15 -15.98 11.80
C ASN A 198 -8.45 -16.27 12.55
N GLY A 199 -9.59 -16.21 11.87
CA GLY A 199 -10.92 -16.49 12.44
C GLY A 199 -11.96 -16.73 11.35
N ASP A 200 -13.09 -17.34 11.74
CA ASP A 200 -14.21 -17.56 10.83
C ASP A 200 -15.09 -16.30 10.71
N LEU A 201 -15.94 -16.26 9.68
CA LEU A 201 -16.93 -15.20 9.49
C LEU A 201 -17.89 -15.14 10.66
N ASN A 202 -18.00 -13.99 11.30
CA ASN A 202 -18.93 -13.78 12.40
C ASN A 202 -20.30 -13.25 11.91
N HIS A 203 -21.31 -13.32 12.78
CA HIS A 203 -22.67 -12.90 12.44
C HIS A 203 -22.75 -11.40 12.10
N GLU A 204 -22.00 -10.57 12.78
CA GLU A 204 -21.98 -9.12 12.55
C GLU A 204 -21.48 -8.80 11.14
N PHE A 205 -20.34 -9.39 10.75
CA PHE A 205 -19.80 -9.25 9.40
C PHE A 205 -20.80 -9.68 8.33
N MET A 206 -21.41 -10.87 8.49
CA MET A 206 -22.37 -11.41 7.50
C MET A 206 -23.62 -10.54 7.39
N SER A 207 -24.14 -10.00 8.50
CA SER A 207 -25.30 -9.10 8.51
C SER A 207 -24.99 -7.79 7.78
N ARG A 208 -23.86 -7.17 8.10
CA ARG A 208 -23.41 -5.94 7.45
C ARG A 208 -23.16 -6.15 5.94
N LEU A 209 -22.53 -7.25 5.58
CA LEU A 209 -22.27 -7.60 4.19
C LEU A 209 -23.56 -7.72 3.38
N GLY A 210 -24.57 -8.42 3.91
CA GLY A 210 -25.87 -8.56 3.25
C GLY A 210 -26.56 -7.21 3.03
N THR A 211 -26.53 -6.32 4.02
CA THR A 211 -27.09 -4.97 3.93
C THR A 211 -26.31 -4.13 2.90
N TRP A 212 -24.99 -4.14 2.95
CA TRP A 212 -24.15 -3.40 2.01
C TRP A 212 -24.33 -3.87 0.57
N MET A 213 -24.30 -5.18 0.32
CA MET A 213 -24.46 -5.75 -1.02
C MET A 213 -25.78 -5.35 -1.70
N SER A 214 -26.85 -5.13 -0.93
CA SER A 214 -28.17 -4.76 -1.51
C SER A 214 -28.17 -3.37 -2.18
N ARG A 215 -27.20 -2.51 -1.89
CA ARG A 215 -27.13 -1.12 -2.37
C ARG A 215 -25.79 -0.75 -3.06
N ALA A 216 -24.74 -1.53 -2.83
CA ALA A 216 -23.38 -1.21 -3.24
C ALA A 216 -23.25 -0.91 -4.73
N ALA A 217 -23.86 -1.71 -5.59
CA ALA A 217 -23.78 -1.50 -7.04
C ALA A 217 -24.35 -0.13 -7.46
N ALA A 218 -25.53 0.23 -6.95
CA ALA A 218 -26.17 1.50 -7.26
C ALA A 218 -25.36 2.71 -6.74
N GLN A 219 -24.72 2.57 -5.58
CA GLN A 219 -23.90 3.64 -5.02
C GLN A 219 -22.58 3.81 -5.77
N ILE A 220 -21.94 2.71 -6.17
CA ILE A 220 -20.74 2.75 -7.02
C ILE A 220 -21.07 3.38 -8.37
N ASP A 221 -22.17 3.00 -8.99
CA ASP A 221 -22.62 3.59 -10.27
C ASP A 221 -22.88 5.11 -10.10
N SER A 222 -23.51 5.52 -9.01
CA SER A 222 -23.74 6.94 -8.71
C SER A 222 -22.43 7.71 -8.52
N ASN A 223 -21.43 7.12 -7.87
CA ASN A 223 -20.12 7.73 -7.70
C ASN A 223 -19.37 7.84 -9.04
N LEU A 224 -19.45 6.80 -9.88
CA LEU A 224 -18.90 6.82 -11.24
C LEU A 224 -19.56 7.88 -12.12
N ALA A 225 -20.87 8.08 -12.00
CA ALA A 225 -21.58 9.11 -12.74
C ALA A 225 -21.06 10.52 -12.44
N LEU A 226 -20.69 10.81 -11.16
CA LEU A 226 -20.07 12.08 -10.78
C LEU A 226 -18.75 12.37 -11.55
N ILE A 227 -18.07 11.34 -11.98
CA ILE A 227 -16.83 11.45 -12.75
C ILE A 227 -17.15 11.47 -14.25
N ASN A 228 -17.89 10.48 -14.73
CA ASN A 228 -18.13 10.25 -16.14
C ASN A 228 -19.04 11.30 -16.81
N GLU A 229 -19.89 11.96 -16.04
CA GLU A 229 -20.80 13.03 -16.54
C GLU A 229 -20.24 14.44 -16.30
N ASN A 230 -19.08 14.55 -15.67
CA ASN A 230 -18.45 15.84 -15.39
C ASN A 230 -17.69 16.32 -16.63
N GLU A 231 -18.02 17.52 -17.10
CA GLU A 231 -17.39 18.11 -18.30
C GLU A 231 -15.86 18.27 -18.17
N ILE A 232 -15.33 18.42 -16.96
CA ILE A 232 -13.88 18.55 -16.73
C ILE A 232 -13.15 17.24 -17.04
N PHE A 233 -13.79 16.09 -16.77
CA PHE A 233 -13.19 14.77 -16.99
C PHE A 233 -13.46 14.22 -18.41
N VAL A 234 -14.48 14.73 -19.11
CA VAL A 234 -14.87 14.24 -20.45
C VAL A 234 -14.12 14.95 -21.56
N ARG A 235 -13.51 16.11 -21.30
CA ARG A 235 -12.72 16.92 -22.24
C ARG A 235 -11.24 16.62 -22.13
#